data_34962c9f7c149ef37e36fa23a6a2e3a9
#
_entry.id   34962c9f7c149ef37e36fa23a6a2e3a9
#
_cell.length_a   1.000
_cell.length_b   1.000
_cell.length_c   1.000
_cell.angle_alpha   90.00
_cell.angle_beta   90.00
_cell.angle_gamma   90.00
#
_symmetry.space_group_name_H-M   'P 1'
#
loop_
_entity.id
_entity.type
_entity.pdbx_description
1 polymer ?
#
loop_
_entity_poly.entity_id
_entity_poly.type
_entity_poly.pdbx_seq_one_letter_code
_entity_poly.pdbx_strand_id
1 'polypeptide(L)'
;MQPPFRNGFTLIEIVSVLVVLGVLAYLGISAFRGNDEITAYAERDRLLSQLVYARAQGMAIGGGQCVTIDTNKVSFFMKGKSALPTLLKDYTPSASIQSTPPATFCFDAAGSVCGEDSLGNPNDTGILYCTASASDQTFSFGGGITLTLFAETGFVQ
;
A
#
# COMPACT_ATOMS: atom_id res chain seq x y z
N MET A 1 60.34 32.79 -0.05
CA MET A 1 59.07 32.08 -0.30
C MET A 1 59.40 30.61 -0.40
N GLN A 2 58.97 29.78 0.59
CA GLN A 2 59.13 28.34 0.55
C GLN A 2 57.94 27.74 -0.18
N PRO A 3 58.13 26.78 -1.13
CA PRO A 3 57.03 26.13 -1.79
C PRO A 3 56.26 25.22 -0.79
N PRO A 4 54.93 25.12 -0.93
CA PRO A 4 54.17 24.25 -0.04
C PRO A 4 54.52 22.80 -0.33
N PHE A 5 54.83 22.04 0.74
CA PHE A 5 55.08 20.60 0.72
C PHE A 5 53.82 19.90 0.20
N ARG A 6 53.86 19.37 -0.99
CA ARG A 6 52.85 18.49 -1.55
C ARG A 6 53.12 17.09 -0.98
N ASN A 7 52.47 16.75 0.12
CA ASN A 7 52.46 15.40 0.63
C ASN A 7 51.60 14.52 -0.31
N GLY A 8 52.22 13.71 -1.12
CA GLY A 8 51.52 12.72 -1.93
C GLY A 8 51.13 11.53 -1.06
N PHE A 9 49.95 10.95 -1.32
CA PHE A 9 49.52 9.72 -0.67
C PHE A 9 50.51 8.58 -0.96
N THR A 10 50.83 7.79 0.04
CA THR A 10 51.66 6.60 -0.13
C THR A 10 50.85 5.45 -0.70
N LEU A 11 51.49 4.57 -1.45
CA LEU A 11 50.81 3.39 -2.03
C LEU A 11 50.17 2.53 -0.93
N ILE A 12 50.85 2.41 0.21
CA ILE A 12 50.35 1.62 1.37
C ILE A 12 49.07 2.24 1.97
N GLU A 13 48.94 3.56 1.96
CA GLU A 13 47.79 4.28 2.49
C GLU A 13 46.55 4.02 1.60
N ILE A 14 46.70 4.04 0.28
CA ILE A 14 45.61 3.72 -0.65
C ILE A 14 45.18 2.25 -0.49
N VAL A 15 46.13 1.32 -0.40
CA VAL A 15 45.82 -0.10 -0.23
C VAL A 15 45.11 -0.35 1.09
N SER A 16 45.55 0.28 2.18
CA SER A 16 44.88 0.12 3.49
C SER A 16 43.42 0.63 3.48
N VAL A 17 43.16 1.76 2.82
CA VAL A 17 41.81 2.31 2.66
C VAL A 17 40.92 1.37 1.84
N LEU A 18 41.43 0.82 0.73
CA LEU A 18 40.67 -0.13 -0.08
C LEU A 18 40.32 -1.42 0.68
N VAL A 19 41.24 -1.93 1.51
CA VAL A 19 40.97 -3.10 2.35
C VAL A 19 39.88 -2.80 3.36
N VAL A 20 39.97 -1.67 4.06
CA VAL A 20 38.96 -1.26 5.04
C VAL A 20 37.59 -1.08 4.38
N LEU A 21 37.53 -0.39 3.23
CA LEU A 21 36.30 -0.22 2.47
C LEU A 21 35.71 -1.54 2.01
N GLY A 22 36.54 -2.49 1.56
CA GLY A 22 36.12 -3.83 1.16
C GLY A 22 35.48 -4.62 2.33
N VAL A 23 36.07 -4.55 3.52
CA VAL A 23 35.52 -5.19 4.71
C VAL A 23 34.18 -4.55 5.12
N LEU A 24 34.11 -3.21 5.13
CA LEU A 24 32.87 -2.49 5.46
C LEU A 24 31.77 -2.75 4.44
N ALA A 25 32.07 -2.81 3.15
CA ALA A 25 31.12 -3.16 2.11
C ALA A 25 30.57 -4.58 2.28
N TYR A 26 31.42 -5.54 2.63
CA TYR A 26 30.98 -6.92 2.90
C TYR A 26 30.02 -7.02 4.09
N LEU A 27 30.33 -6.32 5.18
CA LEU A 27 29.45 -6.27 6.37
C LEU A 27 28.14 -5.53 6.08
N GLY A 28 28.18 -4.49 5.25
CA GLY A 28 26.99 -3.73 4.83
C GLY A 28 25.99 -4.58 4.05
N ILE A 29 26.45 -5.41 3.13
CA ILE A 29 25.57 -6.27 2.31
C ILE A 29 24.80 -7.29 3.16
N SER A 30 25.40 -7.80 4.24
CA SER A 30 24.73 -8.74 5.14
C SER A 30 23.63 -8.09 5.99
N ALA A 31 23.74 -6.80 6.30
CA ALA A 31 22.74 -6.04 7.04
C ALA A 31 21.48 -5.70 6.20
N PHE A 32 21.61 -5.66 4.87
CA PHE A 32 20.48 -5.43 3.94
C PHE A 32 19.63 -6.68 3.64
N ARG A 33 19.95 -7.84 4.15
CA ARG A 33 19.17 -9.07 3.96
C ARG A 33 17.89 -9.18 4.79
N GLY A 34 17.60 -8.20 5.64
CA GLY A 34 16.37 -8.13 6.46
C GLY A 34 15.25 -7.33 5.82
N ASN A 35 15.13 -7.30 4.48
CA ASN A 35 14.21 -6.39 3.77
C ASN A 35 12.73 -6.82 3.76
N ASP A 36 12.40 -8.03 4.19
CA ASP A 36 11.02 -8.53 4.12
C ASP A 36 10.08 -7.72 5.03
N GLU A 37 10.54 -7.34 6.20
CA GLU A 37 9.76 -6.54 7.14
C GLU A 37 9.58 -5.09 6.64
N ILE A 38 10.65 -4.47 6.12
CA ILE A 38 10.60 -3.12 5.54
C ILE A 38 9.66 -3.10 4.33
N THR A 39 9.71 -4.14 3.50
CA THR A 39 8.82 -4.28 2.35
C THR A 39 7.37 -4.44 2.78
N ALA A 40 7.09 -5.18 3.85
CA ALA A 40 5.76 -5.36 4.40
C ALA A 40 5.18 -4.06 4.96
N TYR A 41 5.97 -3.25 5.68
CA TYR A 41 5.56 -1.90 6.13
C TYR A 41 5.27 -0.97 4.94
N ALA A 42 6.14 -0.95 3.95
CA ALA A 42 5.95 -0.12 2.76
C ALA A 42 4.68 -0.51 2.00
N GLU A 43 4.38 -1.81 1.89
CA GLU A 43 3.17 -2.30 1.22
C GLU A 43 1.90 -2.01 2.04
N ARG A 44 1.96 -2.13 3.37
CA ARG A 44 0.88 -1.72 4.28
C ARG A 44 0.54 -0.25 4.07
N ASP A 45 1.53 0.64 4.10
CA ASP A 45 1.32 2.08 3.98
C ASP A 45 0.84 2.46 2.58
N ARG A 46 1.28 1.73 1.56
CA ARG A 46 0.78 1.86 0.18
C ARG A 46 -0.70 1.49 0.11
N LEU A 47 -1.10 0.33 0.65
CA LEU A 47 -2.48 -0.11 0.65
C LEU A 47 -3.36 0.87 1.46
N LEU A 48 -2.89 1.31 2.63
CA LEU A 48 -3.58 2.30 3.45
C LEU A 48 -3.87 3.58 2.65
N SER A 49 -2.88 4.13 1.98
CA SER A 49 -3.04 5.35 1.17
C SER A 49 -4.04 5.17 0.02
N GLN A 50 -4.01 4.01 -0.63
CA GLN A 50 -4.92 3.67 -1.72
C GLN A 50 -6.37 3.50 -1.24
N LEU A 51 -6.58 2.87 -0.08
CA LEU A 51 -7.91 2.70 0.52
C LEU A 51 -8.51 4.03 0.98
N VAL A 52 -7.70 4.89 1.61
CA VAL A 52 -8.14 6.25 1.99
C VAL A 52 -8.54 7.05 0.75
N TYR A 53 -7.77 6.95 -0.33
CA TYR A 53 -8.10 7.62 -1.59
C TYR A 53 -9.35 7.01 -2.24
N ALA A 54 -9.49 5.68 -2.27
CA ALA A 54 -10.66 4.99 -2.80
C ALA A 54 -11.94 5.42 -2.06
N ARG A 55 -11.89 5.50 -0.73
CA ARG A 55 -12.96 6.01 0.10
C ARG A 55 -13.33 7.46 -0.26
N ALA A 56 -12.33 8.34 -0.32
CA ALA A 56 -12.55 9.75 -0.66
C ALA A 56 -13.15 9.90 -2.07
N GLN A 57 -12.68 9.11 -3.04
CA GLN A 57 -13.25 9.08 -4.38
C GLN A 57 -14.69 8.55 -4.36
N GLY A 58 -14.97 7.47 -3.61
CA GLY A 58 -16.33 6.94 -3.44
C GLY A 58 -17.29 8.01 -2.94
N MET A 59 -16.94 8.71 -1.86
CA MET A 59 -17.75 9.80 -1.33
C MET A 59 -17.96 10.94 -2.35
N ALA A 60 -16.89 11.33 -3.07
CA ALA A 60 -16.96 12.46 -4.02
C ALA A 60 -17.89 12.19 -5.21
N ILE A 61 -18.01 10.93 -5.64
CA ILE A 61 -18.81 10.53 -6.81
C ILE A 61 -20.19 9.99 -6.45
N GLY A 62 -20.54 9.95 -5.15
CA GLY A 62 -21.81 9.43 -4.65
C GLY A 62 -21.86 7.90 -4.52
N GLY A 63 -20.73 7.28 -4.16
CA GLY A 63 -20.59 5.85 -3.92
C GLY A 63 -20.18 5.06 -5.16
N GLY A 64 -19.82 3.79 -4.96
CA GLY A 64 -19.53 2.84 -6.02
C GLY A 64 -18.06 2.60 -6.34
N GLN A 65 -17.13 3.18 -5.59
CA GLN A 65 -15.71 2.82 -5.71
C GLN A 65 -15.49 1.49 -5.00
N CYS A 66 -15.14 0.48 -5.77
CA CYS A 66 -14.90 -0.87 -5.29
C CYS A 66 -13.43 -1.25 -5.36
N VAL A 67 -13.02 -2.13 -4.45
CA VAL A 67 -11.67 -2.66 -4.33
C VAL A 67 -11.75 -4.17 -4.19
N THR A 68 -10.93 -4.88 -4.96
CA THR A 68 -10.69 -6.31 -4.78
C THR A 68 -9.24 -6.50 -4.36
N ILE A 69 -9.04 -7.14 -3.22
CA ILE A 69 -7.72 -7.48 -2.70
C ILE A 69 -7.56 -8.98 -2.76
N ASP A 70 -6.64 -9.42 -3.56
CA ASP A 70 -6.18 -10.80 -3.69
C ASP A 70 -4.71 -10.88 -3.28
N THR A 71 -4.20 -12.06 -3.03
CA THR A 71 -2.82 -12.33 -2.58
C THR A 71 -1.75 -11.64 -3.45
N ASN A 72 -2.00 -11.58 -4.76
CA ASN A 72 -1.03 -11.08 -5.75
C ASN A 72 -1.54 -9.88 -6.56
N LYS A 73 -2.74 -9.38 -6.26
CA LYS A 73 -3.31 -8.27 -7.03
C LYS A 73 -4.25 -7.43 -6.18
N VAL A 74 -4.11 -6.13 -6.28
CA VAL A 74 -5.10 -5.15 -5.80
C VAL A 74 -5.70 -4.47 -7.01
N SER A 75 -7.03 -4.58 -7.14
CA SER A 75 -7.77 -4.05 -8.28
C SER A 75 -8.81 -3.04 -7.81
N PHE A 76 -9.00 -1.99 -8.60
CA PHE A 76 -9.94 -0.92 -8.34
C PHE A 76 -10.93 -0.80 -9.51
N PHE A 77 -12.22 -0.75 -9.21
CA PHE A 77 -13.24 -0.61 -10.23
C PHE A 77 -14.45 0.19 -9.73
N MET A 78 -15.30 0.61 -10.65
CA MET A 78 -16.51 1.36 -10.33
C MET A 78 -17.74 0.49 -10.57
N LYS A 79 -18.62 0.42 -9.56
CA LYS A 79 -19.92 -0.23 -9.69
C LYS A 79 -21.02 0.80 -9.96
N GLY A 80 -21.90 0.51 -10.90
CA GLY A 80 -23.11 1.30 -11.17
C GLY A 80 -22.94 2.60 -11.96
N LYS A 81 -21.69 3.01 -12.28
CA LYS A 81 -21.40 4.21 -13.06
C LYS A 81 -20.39 3.88 -14.16
N SER A 82 -20.87 3.27 -15.24
CA SER A 82 -20.05 2.78 -16.35
C SER A 82 -19.18 3.83 -17.07
N ALA A 83 -19.33 5.12 -16.76
CA ALA A 83 -18.70 6.20 -17.49
C ALA A 83 -17.60 6.95 -16.73
N LEU A 84 -17.41 6.71 -15.44
CA LEU A 84 -16.38 7.38 -14.68
C LEU A 84 -15.17 6.46 -14.51
N PRO A 85 -14.00 6.81 -15.10
CA PRO A 85 -12.80 6.03 -14.89
C PRO A 85 -12.37 6.14 -13.42
N THR A 86 -12.05 5.01 -12.79
CA THR A 86 -11.31 5.07 -11.53
C THR A 86 -9.95 5.71 -11.78
N LEU A 87 -9.56 6.65 -10.93
CA LEU A 87 -8.23 7.25 -10.97
C LEU A 87 -7.17 6.31 -10.36
N LEU A 88 -7.62 5.31 -9.62
CA LEU A 88 -6.79 4.28 -9.03
C LEU A 88 -6.41 3.24 -10.09
N LYS A 89 -5.16 2.83 -10.06
CA LYS A 89 -4.65 1.79 -10.96
C LYS A 89 -4.43 0.50 -10.19
N ASP A 90 -4.79 -0.60 -10.81
CA ASP A 90 -4.45 -1.93 -10.35
C ASP A 90 -2.94 -2.06 -10.17
N TYR A 91 -2.53 -2.80 -9.15
CA TYR A 91 -1.12 -3.08 -8.93
C TYR A 91 -0.88 -4.47 -8.34
N THR A 92 0.34 -4.96 -8.52
CA THR A 92 0.84 -6.17 -7.87
C THR A 92 1.59 -5.77 -6.61
N PRO A 93 1.19 -6.26 -5.42
CA PRO A 93 1.90 -6.00 -4.17
C PRO A 93 3.32 -6.56 -4.20
N SER A 94 4.25 -5.86 -3.58
CA SER A 94 5.64 -6.32 -3.40
C SER A 94 5.76 -7.34 -2.27
N ALA A 95 4.86 -7.30 -1.29
CA ALA A 95 4.69 -8.32 -0.25
C ALA A 95 3.31 -8.95 -0.42
N SER A 96 3.19 -10.25 -0.15
CA SER A 96 1.90 -10.93 -0.24
C SER A 96 0.94 -10.35 0.81
N ILE A 97 -0.24 -9.97 0.36
CA ILE A 97 -1.33 -9.54 1.23
C ILE A 97 -2.20 -10.75 1.51
N GLN A 98 -2.35 -11.10 2.78
CA GLN A 98 -3.27 -12.16 3.18
C GLN A 98 -4.57 -11.51 3.65
N SER A 99 -5.62 -11.76 2.90
CA SER A 99 -6.99 -11.49 3.32
C SER A 99 -7.74 -12.82 3.35
N THR A 100 -8.52 -13.07 4.39
CA THR A 100 -9.33 -14.28 4.47
C THR A 100 -10.80 -13.89 4.63
N PRO A 101 -11.63 -14.14 3.62
CA PRO A 101 -11.40 -14.55 2.22
C PRO A 101 -10.86 -13.41 1.34
N PRO A 102 -10.57 -13.65 0.03
CA PRO A 102 -10.26 -12.56 -0.90
C PRO A 102 -11.34 -11.49 -0.79
N ALA A 103 -10.96 -10.28 -0.38
CA ALA A 103 -11.94 -9.29 -0.01
C ALA A 103 -12.30 -8.43 -1.24
N THR A 104 -13.56 -8.51 -1.64
CA THR A 104 -14.16 -7.51 -2.54
C THR A 104 -15.16 -6.69 -1.76
N PHE A 105 -14.95 -5.39 -1.73
CA PHE A 105 -15.80 -4.45 -1.01
C PHE A 105 -15.88 -3.11 -1.75
N CYS A 106 -16.91 -2.36 -1.44
CA CYS A 106 -17.19 -1.07 -2.07
C CYS A 106 -17.40 0.01 -1.01
N PHE A 107 -17.01 1.23 -1.34
CA PHE A 107 -17.30 2.42 -0.56
C PHE A 107 -18.59 3.07 -1.08
N ASP A 108 -19.50 3.37 -0.17
CA ASP A 108 -20.73 4.10 -0.46
C ASP A 108 -20.54 5.62 -0.43
N ALA A 109 -21.62 6.36 -0.64
CA ALA A 109 -21.60 7.83 -0.62
C ALA A 109 -21.29 8.43 0.75
N ALA A 110 -21.48 7.70 1.85
CA ALA A 110 -21.14 8.13 3.20
C ALA A 110 -19.70 7.73 3.57
N GLY A 111 -19.05 6.91 2.76
CA GLY A 111 -17.73 6.35 3.00
C GLY A 111 -17.75 5.08 3.84
N SER A 112 -18.91 4.49 4.06
CA SER A 112 -19.07 3.17 4.70
C SER A 112 -18.72 2.07 3.73
N VAL A 113 -18.40 0.89 4.25
CA VAL A 113 -17.95 -0.27 3.46
C VAL A 113 -19.01 -1.35 3.47
N CYS A 114 -19.29 -1.91 2.30
CA CYS A 114 -20.16 -3.05 2.13
C CYS A 114 -19.63 -4.01 1.05
N GLY A 115 -20.17 -5.23 1.04
CA GLY A 115 -19.96 -6.15 -0.06
C GLY A 115 -20.50 -5.58 -1.37
N GLU A 116 -19.95 -6.01 -2.48
CA GLU A 116 -20.40 -5.55 -3.81
C GLU A 116 -21.90 -5.72 -4.02
N ASP A 117 -22.46 -6.85 -3.59
CA ASP A 117 -23.89 -7.15 -3.74
C ASP A 117 -24.80 -6.33 -2.81
N SER A 118 -24.22 -5.76 -1.76
CA SER A 118 -24.94 -4.93 -0.79
C SER A 118 -24.88 -3.43 -1.11
N LEU A 119 -24.24 -3.04 -2.19
CA LEU A 119 -24.22 -1.67 -2.68
C LEU A 119 -25.40 -1.44 -3.61
N GLY A 120 -26.31 -0.58 -3.25
CA GLY A 120 -27.53 -0.30 -3.97
C GLY A 120 -27.90 1.17 -4.02
N ASN A 121 -28.87 1.49 -4.89
CA ASN A 121 -29.46 2.83 -4.97
C ASN A 121 -30.93 2.76 -4.52
N PRO A 122 -31.21 2.99 -3.23
CA PRO A 122 -32.56 2.85 -2.70
C PRO A 122 -33.57 3.88 -3.25
N ASN A 123 -33.07 5.01 -3.82
CA ASN A 123 -33.91 6.17 -4.17
C ASN A 123 -33.82 6.58 -5.65
N ASP A 124 -33.20 5.78 -6.49
CA ASP A 124 -32.99 6.06 -7.94
C ASP A 124 -32.29 7.42 -8.24
N THR A 125 -31.56 7.93 -7.26
CA THR A 125 -30.88 9.24 -7.34
C THR A 125 -29.50 9.16 -7.99
N GLY A 126 -29.04 7.95 -8.36
CA GLY A 126 -27.68 7.70 -8.81
C GLY A 126 -26.64 7.71 -7.71
N ILE A 127 -27.06 7.88 -6.45
CA ILE A 127 -26.22 7.81 -5.25
C ILE A 127 -26.32 6.38 -4.69
N LEU A 128 -25.18 5.77 -4.42
CA LEU A 128 -25.09 4.39 -3.94
C LEU A 128 -24.82 4.37 -2.43
N TYR A 129 -25.62 3.59 -1.71
CA TYR A 129 -25.49 3.37 -0.28
C TYR A 129 -25.37 1.87 0.02
N CYS A 130 -24.73 1.56 1.14
CA CYS A 130 -24.71 0.21 1.66
C CYS A 130 -26.09 -0.17 2.20
N THR A 131 -26.67 -1.24 1.68
CA THR A 131 -27.95 -1.83 2.18
C THR A 131 -27.71 -2.75 3.36
N ALA A 132 -26.49 -3.28 3.49
CA ALA A 132 -26.00 -4.06 4.62
C ALA A 132 -24.53 -3.75 4.83
N SER A 133 -24.13 -3.49 6.07
CA SER A 133 -22.72 -3.28 6.42
C SER A 133 -21.92 -4.56 6.22
N ALA A 134 -20.69 -4.44 5.74
CA ALA A 134 -19.73 -5.52 5.78
C ALA A 134 -19.25 -5.75 7.23
N SER A 135 -18.56 -6.86 7.47
CA SER A 135 -17.72 -6.99 8.67
C SER A 135 -16.39 -6.26 8.45
N ASP A 136 -15.75 -5.86 9.54
CA ASP A 136 -14.39 -5.32 9.49
C ASP A 136 -13.46 -6.27 8.78
N GLN A 137 -12.59 -5.71 7.94
CA GLN A 137 -11.64 -6.47 7.14
C GLN A 137 -10.23 -6.26 7.69
N THR A 138 -9.53 -7.37 7.97
CA THR A 138 -8.14 -7.31 8.40
C THR A 138 -7.25 -7.94 7.34
N PHE A 139 -6.26 -7.19 6.92
CA PHE A 139 -5.23 -7.60 5.96
C PHE A 139 -3.93 -7.83 6.70
N SER A 140 -3.31 -8.97 6.48
CA SER A 140 -2.03 -9.32 7.09
C SER A 140 -0.92 -9.28 6.04
N PHE A 141 0.19 -8.68 6.43
CA PHE A 141 1.43 -8.62 5.65
C PHE A 141 2.50 -9.47 6.33
N GLY A 142 3.60 -9.72 5.70
CA GLY A 142 4.73 -10.42 6.32
C GLY A 142 5.15 -9.79 7.66
N GLY A 143 5.72 -10.57 8.57
CA GLY A 143 6.23 -10.07 9.87
C GLY A 143 5.17 -9.75 10.93
N GLY A 144 3.92 -10.19 10.75
CA GLY A 144 2.83 -9.94 11.72
C GLY A 144 2.23 -8.53 11.64
N ILE A 145 2.54 -7.80 10.58
CA ILE A 145 2.01 -6.46 10.32
C ILE A 145 0.57 -6.60 9.81
N THR A 146 -0.35 -5.82 10.35
CA THR A 146 -1.76 -5.84 9.98
C THR A 146 -2.27 -4.45 9.62
N LEU A 147 -3.35 -4.42 8.84
CA LEU A 147 -4.13 -3.25 8.50
C LEU A 147 -5.61 -3.62 8.67
N THR A 148 -6.36 -2.83 9.41
CA THR A 148 -7.80 -3.07 9.62
C THR A 148 -8.63 -1.97 8.97
N LEU A 149 -9.60 -2.39 8.17
CA LEU A 149 -10.62 -1.52 7.58
C LEU A 149 -11.93 -1.71 8.34
N PHE A 150 -12.38 -0.66 9.02
CA PHE A 150 -13.63 -0.66 9.77
C PHE A 150 -14.81 -0.42 8.82
N ALA A 151 -15.73 -1.37 8.76
CA ALA A 151 -16.78 -1.37 7.75
C ALA A 151 -17.79 -0.22 7.93
N GLU A 152 -18.16 0.11 9.15
CA GLU A 152 -19.16 1.18 9.42
C GLU A 152 -18.67 2.56 9.01
N THR A 153 -17.41 2.83 9.19
CA THR A 153 -16.82 4.17 8.97
C THR A 153 -15.96 4.27 7.72
N GLY A 154 -15.53 3.12 7.18
CA GLY A 154 -14.50 3.06 6.14
C GLY A 154 -13.13 3.59 6.60
N PHE A 155 -12.93 3.69 7.93
CA PHE A 155 -11.66 4.09 8.51
C PHE A 155 -10.65 2.95 8.40
N VAL A 156 -9.39 3.28 8.20
CA VAL A 156 -8.30 2.32 8.03
C VAL A 156 -7.23 2.59 9.08
N GLN A 157 -6.79 1.54 9.79
CA GLN A 157 -5.77 1.64 10.85
C GLN A 157 -4.74 0.50 10.75
#